data_ddd205ed88760f25d36216b78537efcd
#
_entry.id   ddd205ed88760f25d36216b78537efcd
#
_cell.length_a   1.000
_cell.length_b   1.000
_cell.length_c   1.000
_cell.angle_alpha   90.00
_cell.angle_beta   90.00
_cell.angle_gamma   90.00
#
_symmetry.space_group_name_H-M   'P 1'
#
loop_
_entity.id
_entity.type
_entity.pdbx_description
1 polymer ?
#
loop_
_entity_poly.entity_id
_entity_poly.type
_entity_poly.pdbx_seq_one_letter_code
_entity_poly.pdbx_strand_id
1 'polypeptide(L)'
;DGATILKEIDVQHPAAKMMVEISKATDNEVGDGTTSVVVLAGALIEKAEELVNKDVHPTVIVDGYRKAATKAIEVLNTMAHKIAGNEKQELIRIAKTAMQTKLVSGESDELAHIVVDAALAVSEKTDSGFRLDIDDVKVEKKAGGSLRDTKLIKGIVLDKEVVHGGMPKRVEKAKIALINSALEIEKTEFDAKININSPDQMHMFLEEENRMLKSMVDKIIGSGANIVICQKGIDDIAQHYLAKANILTVRRVKESDMTKMARATTARIVNNLDDLSAKDLGSADLVEERKVETDKWVFVEGAKHPKSVTILIRGGSQRVVDEAERSVHDALMVSKDVLEKPAIVAGGGAPEAYAASKLREWTRTLSGREQIAAEKFAEALEVIPLTLAENAGMDPIDTLTELRSKQSKGSKWTGVDVRNAKVADISKLDIVEPLVVKEQIIQSATEVASMLLRIDDVIASSKSGGPPPGPPGGMGGMGGMGGMGGMGGMDM
;
A
#
# COMPACT_ATOMS: atom_id res chain seq x y z
N ASP A 1 -5.13 -4.40 -11.71
CA ASP A 1 -4.09 -3.44 -11.39
C ASP A 1 -2.79 -3.81 -12.10
N GLY A 2 -2.16 -2.81 -12.77
CA GLY A 2 -0.94 -3.01 -13.56
C GLY A 2 0.26 -3.42 -12.73
N ALA A 3 0.41 -2.85 -11.53
CA ALA A 3 1.52 -3.19 -10.63
C ALA A 3 1.44 -4.65 -10.18
N THR A 4 0.25 -5.16 -9.91
CA THR A 4 0.03 -6.56 -9.53
C THR A 4 0.35 -7.51 -10.68
N ILE A 5 -0.14 -7.23 -11.90
CA ILE A 5 0.13 -8.05 -13.07
C ILE A 5 1.64 -8.14 -13.34
N LEU A 6 2.31 -7.00 -13.34
CA LEU A 6 3.75 -6.92 -13.58
C LEU A 6 4.59 -7.60 -12.50
N LYS A 7 4.10 -7.62 -11.24
CA LYS A 7 4.76 -8.32 -10.13
C LYS A 7 4.71 -9.84 -10.27
N GLU A 8 3.62 -10.37 -10.83
CA GLU A 8 3.44 -11.82 -11.05
C GLU A 8 4.17 -12.32 -12.32
N ILE A 9 4.56 -11.42 -13.23
CA ILE A 9 5.36 -11.78 -14.40
C ILE A 9 6.83 -11.90 -14.00
N ASP A 10 7.46 -13.05 -14.28
CA ASP A 10 8.91 -13.24 -14.07
C ASP A 10 9.72 -12.52 -15.17
N VAL A 11 9.95 -11.23 -14.95
CA VAL A 11 10.69 -10.38 -15.86
C VAL A 11 12.19 -10.54 -15.63
N GLN A 12 12.93 -11.00 -16.65
CA GLN A 12 14.36 -11.23 -16.57
C GLN A 12 15.20 -10.04 -17.04
N HIS A 13 14.77 -9.38 -18.13
CA HIS A 13 15.53 -8.29 -18.74
C HIS A 13 15.59 -7.05 -17.85
N PRO A 14 16.78 -6.45 -17.62
CA PRO A 14 16.94 -5.30 -16.71
C PRO A 14 16.08 -4.07 -17.09
N ALA A 15 15.99 -3.72 -18.37
CA ALA A 15 15.13 -2.62 -18.84
C ALA A 15 13.64 -2.89 -18.54
N ALA A 16 13.18 -4.14 -18.73
CA ALA A 16 11.81 -4.50 -18.40
C ALA A 16 11.56 -4.52 -16.87
N LYS A 17 12.59 -4.82 -16.04
CA LYS A 17 12.50 -4.64 -14.57
C LYS A 17 12.28 -3.19 -14.18
N MET A 18 12.89 -2.23 -14.88
CA MET A 18 12.65 -0.80 -14.64
C MET A 18 11.17 -0.44 -14.91
N MET A 19 10.51 -1.07 -15.90
CA MET A 19 9.07 -0.89 -16.11
C MET A 19 8.22 -1.44 -14.96
N VAL A 20 8.63 -2.53 -14.34
CA VAL A 20 7.96 -3.06 -13.14
C VAL A 20 8.16 -2.10 -11.95
N GLU A 21 9.35 -1.56 -11.80
CA GLU A 21 9.67 -0.65 -10.70
C GLU A 21 8.91 0.68 -10.82
N ILE A 22 8.77 1.23 -12.02
CA ILE A 22 8.01 2.47 -12.21
C ILE A 22 6.52 2.29 -11.92
N SER A 23 5.95 1.14 -12.30
CA SER A 23 4.56 0.82 -11.96
C SER A 23 4.35 0.77 -10.45
N LYS A 24 5.29 0.16 -9.70
CA LYS A 24 5.26 0.14 -8.24
C LYS A 24 5.48 1.52 -7.62
N ALA A 25 6.39 2.32 -8.18
CA ALA A 25 6.62 3.67 -7.70
C ALA A 25 5.37 4.54 -7.87
N THR A 26 4.68 4.43 -9.01
CA THR A 26 3.41 5.14 -9.26
C THR A 26 2.32 4.68 -8.29
N ASP A 27 2.23 3.37 -7.99
CA ASP A 27 1.32 2.79 -7.02
C ASP A 27 1.54 3.38 -5.61
N ASN A 28 2.78 3.45 -5.18
CA ASN A 28 3.15 4.01 -3.87
C ASN A 28 2.92 5.52 -3.76
N GLU A 29 3.06 6.27 -4.87
CA GLU A 29 2.99 7.74 -4.88
C GLU A 29 1.55 8.24 -4.97
N VAL A 30 0.78 7.71 -5.93
CA VAL A 30 -0.58 8.17 -6.24
C VAL A 30 -1.65 7.06 -6.25
N GLY A 31 -1.26 5.81 -6.07
CA GLY A 31 -2.14 4.64 -5.94
C GLY A 31 -2.95 4.26 -7.17
N ASP A 32 -2.88 5.02 -8.26
CA ASP A 32 -3.60 4.73 -9.52
C ASP A 32 -2.72 5.07 -10.73
N GLY A 33 -3.15 4.66 -11.94
CA GLY A 33 -2.41 4.91 -13.17
C GLY A 33 -1.23 3.97 -13.43
N THR A 34 -1.09 2.91 -12.66
CA THR A 34 -0.01 1.91 -12.73
C THR A 34 0.15 1.24 -14.10
N THR A 35 -0.95 1.02 -14.81
CA THR A 35 -0.96 0.51 -16.18
C THR A 35 -0.61 1.61 -17.18
N SER A 36 -1.21 2.79 -17.03
CA SER A 36 -1.02 3.92 -17.94
C SER A 36 0.43 4.39 -18.00
N VAL A 37 1.14 4.41 -16.85
CA VAL A 37 2.55 4.81 -16.81
C VAL A 37 3.44 3.86 -17.61
N VAL A 38 3.18 2.56 -17.57
CA VAL A 38 3.95 1.54 -18.32
C VAL A 38 3.66 1.62 -19.81
N VAL A 39 2.37 1.77 -20.16
CA VAL A 39 1.96 1.91 -21.57
C VAL A 39 2.56 3.16 -22.19
N LEU A 40 2.52 4.30 -21.48
CA LEU A 40 3.12 5.54 -21.95
C LEU A 40 4.64 5.45 -22.05
N ALA A 41 5.31 4.87 -21.06
CA ALA A 41 6.76 4.68 -21.08
C ALA A 41 7.19 3.81 -22.28
N GLY A 42 6.45 2.72 -22.55
CA GLY A 42 6.65 1.86 -23.71
C GLY A 42 6.50 2.64 -25.03
N ALA A 43 5.43 3.43 -25.16
CA ALA A 43 5.19 4.26 -26.33
C ALA A 43 6.29 5.32 -26.54
N LEU A 44 6.78 5.95 -25.45
CA LEU A 44 7.88 6.90 -25.53
C LEU A 44 9.17 6.26 -26.04
N ILE A 45 9.46 5.04 -25.62
CA ILE A 45 10.65 4.29 -26.08
C ILE A 45 10.50 3.90 -27.55
N GLU A 46 9.32 3.39 -27.96
CA GLU A 46 9.02 3.06 -29.36
C GLU A 46 9.19 4.28 -30.27
N LYS A 47 8.65 5.44 -29.87
CA LYS A 47 8.80 6.68 -30.60
C LYS A 47 10.24 7.22 -30.61
N ALA A 48 11.00 6.96 -29.56
CA ALA A 48 12.42 7.28 -29.52
C ALA A 48 13.23 6.40 -30.48
N GLU A 49 12.92 5.11 -30.59
CA GLU A 49 13.56 4.20 -31.56
C GLU A 49 13.38 4.70 -33.00
N GLU A 50 12.18 5.18 -33.38
CA GLU A 50 11.96 5.80 -34.69
C GLU A 50 12.91 6.99 -34.96
N LEU A 51 13.28 7.74 -33.93
CA LEU A 51 14.17 8.90 -34.05
C LEU A 51 15.65 8.49 -34.06
N VAL A 52 16.03 7.51 -33.25
CA VAL A 52 17.40 6.96 -33.25
C VAL A 52 17.71 6.35 -34.61
N ASN A 53 16.76 5.63 -35.23
CA ASN A 53 16.88 5.08 -36.58
C ASN A 53 17.00 6.16 -37.69
N LYS A 54 16.69 7.43 -37.35
CA LYS A 54 16.89 8.63 -38.19
C LYS A 54 18.09 9.48 -37.77
N ASP A 55 19.07 8.87 -37.10
CA ASP A 55 20.29 9.52 -36.62
C ASP A 55 20.05 10.72 -35.68
N VAL A 56 18.96 10.72 -34.89
CA VAL A 56 18.77 11.67 -33.78
C VAL A 56 19.43 11.13 -32.53
N HIS A 57 20.39 11.89 -32.00
CA HIS A 57 21.12 11.45 -30.81
C HIS A 57 20.22 11.32 -29.57
N PRO A 58 20.31 10.25 -28.77
CA PRO A 58 19.46 10.02 -27.60
C PRO A 58 19.36 11.20 -26.62
N THR A 59 20.45 11.92 -26.40
CA THR A 59 20.46 13.12 -25.53
C THR A 59 19.47 14.18 -26.03
N VAL A 60 19.40 14.42 -27.33
CA VAL A 60 18.49 15.41 -27.93
C VAL A 60 17.03 14.95 -27.78
N ILE A 61 16.79 13.64 -27.89
CA ILE A 61 15.46 13.04 -27.68
C ILE A 61 15.03 13.25 -26.21
N VAL A 62 15.92 12.96 -25.28
CA VAL A 62 15.66 13.15 -23.83
C VAL A 62 15.36 14.61 -23.50
N ASP A 63 16.10 15.57 -24.06
CA ASP A 63 15.88 16.99 -23.82
C ASP A 63 14.53 17.45 -24.42
N GLY A 64 14.18 16.98 -25.63
CA GLY A 64 12.89 17.22 -26.24
C GLY A 64 11.73 16.62 -25.44
N TYR A 65 11.90 15.40 -24.92
CA TYR A 65 10.90 14.73 -24.09
C TYR A 65 10.66 15.46 -22.75
N ARG A 66 11.72 15.91 -22.08
CA ARG A 66 11.61 16.69 -20.82
C ARG A 66 10.87 18.00 -21.04
N LYS A 67 11.19 18.74 -22.10
CA LYS A 67 10.49 19.97 -22.45
C LYS A 67 9.01 19.73 -22.77
N ALA A 68 8.73 18.65 -23.53
CA ALA A 68 7.37 18.26 -23.86
C ALA A 68 6.57 17.81 -22.63
N ALA A 69 7.16 17.05 -21.73
CA ALA A 69 6.52 16.62 -20.48
C ALA A 69 6.16 17.82 -19.60
N THR A 70 7.10 18.76 -19.41
CA THR A 70 6.82 20.00 -18.67
C THR A 70 5.64 20.76 -19.29
N LYS A 71 5.64 20.89 -20.63
CA LYS A 71 4.56 21.59 -21.35
C LYS A 71 3.25 20.85 -21.27
N ALA A 72 3.26 19.50 -21.34
CA ALA A 72 2.07 18.68 -21.16
C ALA A 72 1.43 18.89 -19.78
N ILE A 73 2.23 18.90 -18.70
CA ILE A 73 1.77 19.17 -17.34
C ILE A 73 1.17 20.57 -17.23
N GLU A 74 1.79 21.60 -17.83
CA GLU A 74 1.19 22.94 -17.89
C GLU A 74 -0.18 22.93 -18.55
N VAL A 75 -0.32 22.22 -19.67
CA VAL A 75 -1.60 22.09 -20.39
C VAL A 75 -2.65 21.40 -19.52
N LEU A 76 -2.28 20.31 -18.85
CA LEU A 76 -3.19 19.59 -17.94
C LEU A 76 -3.70 20.52 -16.82
N ASN A 77 -2.82 21.33 -16.25
CA ASN A 77 -3.21 22.33 -15.23
C ASN A 77 -4.21 23.36 -15.76
N THR A 78 -4.16 23.72 -17.06
CA THR A 78 -5.14 24.65 -17.66
C THR A 78 -6.51 24.02 -17.94
N MET A 79 -6.57 22.70 -18.09
CA MET A 79 -7.84 21.99 -18.31
C MET A 79 -8.50 21.54 -17.02
N ALA A 80 -7.72 21.41 -15.96
CA ALA A 80 -8.19 20.89 -14.69
C ALA A 80 -9.27 21.78 -14.06
N HIS A 81 -10.23 21.13 -13.39
CA HIS A 81 -11.25 21.79 -12.61
C HIS A 81 -10.85 21.76 -11.14
N LYS A 82 -10.77 22.95 -10.52
CA LYS A 82 -10.49 23.07 -9.08
C LYS A 82 -11.78 22.84 -8.31
N ILE A 83 -11.71 22.00 -7.29
CA ILE A 83 -12.82 21.67 -6.39
C ILE A 83 -12.49 22.09 -4.97
N ALA A 84 -13.47 22.14 -4.08
CA ALA A 84 -13.18 22.20 -2.65
C ALA A 84 -12.74 20.80 -2.21
N GLY A 85 -11.52 20.69 -1.69
CA GLY A 85 -10.87 19.42 -1.42
C GLY A 85 -11.63 18.47 -0.47
N ASN A 86 -12.55 18.99 0.36
CA ASN A 86 -13.34 18.23 1.32
C ASN A 86 -14.82 18.03 0.90
N GLU A 87 -15.16 18.28 -0.34
CA GLU A 87 -16.52 17.99 -0.86
C GLU A 87 -16.73 16.48 -0.95
N LYS A 88 -17.47 15.94 0.01
CA LYS A 88 -17.72 14.48 0.13
C LYS A 88 -18.25 13.87 -1.16
N GLN A 89 -19.11 14.55 -1.87
CA GLN A 89 -19.71 14.08 -3.13
C GLN A 89 -18.65 13.89 -4.23
N GLU A 90 -17.74 14.87 -4.39
CA GLU A 90 -16.68 14.81 -5.37
C GLU A 90 -15.65 13.70 -5.02
N LEU A 91 -15.29 13.57 -3.75
CA LEU A 91 -14.42 12.47 -3.28
C LEU A 91 -15.04 11.11 -3.58
N ILE A 92 -16.35 10.94 -3.37
CA ILE A 92 -17.05 9.68 -3.68
C ILE A 92 -17.01 9.39 -5.19
N ARG A 93 -17.21 10.39 -6.06
CA ARG A 93 -17.11 10.23 -7.52
C ARG A 93 -15.72 9.74 -7.94
N ILE A 94 -14.68 10.33 -7.37
CA ILE A 94 -13.28 9.99 -7.65
C ILE A 94 -12.95 8.58 -7.15
N ALA A 95 -13.26 8.27 -5.89
CA ALA A 95 -13.06 6.95 -5.30
C ALA A 95 -13.81 5.86 -6.09
N LYS A 96 -15.04 6.16 -6.53
CA LYS A 96 -15.83 5.27 -7.38
C LYS A 96 -15.15 5.02 -8.73
N THR A 97 -14.63 6.07 -9.39
CA THR A 97 -13.91 5.94 -10.66
C THR A 97 -12.73 5.00 -10.53
N ALA A 98 -11.93 5.13 -9.48
CA ALA A 98 -10.77 4.27 -9.22
C ALA A 98 -11.14 2.79 -9.01
N MET A 99 -12.36 2.50 -8.52
CA MET A 99 -12.85 1.13 -8.27
C MET A 99 -13.66 0.53 -9.43
N GLN A 100 -14.22 1.34 -10.32
CA GLN A 100 -15.15 0.87 -11.38
C GLN A 100 -14.52 -0.06 -12.41
N THR A 101 -13.21 0.00 -12.59
CA THR A 101 -12.45 -0.85 -13.52
C THR A 101 -11.97 -2.15 -12.90
N LYS A 102 -12.30 -2.40 -11.63
CA LYS A 102 -11.82 -3.52 -10.82
C LYS A 102 -12.91 -4.53 -10.50
N LEU A 103 -12.53 -5.66 -9.91
CA LEU A 103 -13.46 -6.75 -9.56
C LEU A 103 -14.62 -6.30 -8.64
N VAL A 104 -14.40 -5.28 -7.84
CA VAL A 104 -15.36 -4.71 -6.88
C VAL A 104 -16.35 -3.72 -7.51
N SER A 105 -16.36 -3.60 -8.82
CA SER A 105 -17.19 -2.60 -9.55
C SER A 105 -18.68 -2.66 -9.22
N GLY A 106 -19.23 -3.85 -8.90
CA GLY A 106 -20.62 -4.03 -8.51
C GLY A 106 -21.01 -3.36 -7.19
N GLU A 107 -20.09 -3.27 -6.25
CA GLU A 107 -20.26 -2.66 -4.93
C GLU A 107 -19.44 -1.36 -4.77
N SER A 108 -18.97 -0.79 -5.86
CA SER A 108 -18.11 0.40 -5.85
C SER A 108 -18.76 1.62 -5.18
N ASP A 109 -20.09 1.76 -5.26
CA ASP A 109 -20.80 2.86 -4.60
C ASP A 109 -20.69 2.75 -3.06
N GLU A 110 -21.00 1.60 -2.49
CA GLU A 110 -20.96 1.38 -1.03
C GLU A 110 -19.54 1.49 -0.50
N LEU A 111 -18.58 0.88 -1.20
CA LEU A 111 -17.16 0.94 -0.84
C LEU A 111 -16.60 2.35 -0.95
N ALA A 112 -16.97 3.14 -1.97
CA ALA A 112 -16.54 4.53 -2.10
C ALA A 112 -17.01 5.39 -0.92
N HIS A 113 -18.25 5.21 -0.46
CA HIS A 113 -18.74 5.88 0.73
C HIS A 113 -17.91 5.53 1.97
N ILE A 114 -17.60 4.24 2.18
CA ILE A 114 -16.81 3.77 3.32
C ILE A 114 -15.39 4.36 3.27
N VAL A 115 -14.75 4.35 2.10
CA VAL A 115 -13.39 4.87 1.89
C VAL A 115 -13.34 6.38 2.15
N VAL A 116 -14.27 7.13 1.59
CA VAL A 116 -14.31 8.60 1.78
C VAL A 116 -14.63 8.96 3.23
N ASP A 117 -15.52 8.23 3.89
CA ASP A 117 -15.80 8.46 5.30
C ASP A 117 -14.58 8.13 6.19
N ALA A 118 -13.80 7.10 5.83
CA ALA A 118 -12.53 6.81 6.49
C ALA A 118 -11.50 7.93 6.27
N ALA A 119 -11.31 8.36 5.02
CA ALA A 119 -10.37 9.42 4.66
C ALA A 119 -10.69 10.74 5.37
N LEU A 120 -11.95 11.15 5.36
CA LEU A 120 -12.38 12.37 6.04
C LEU A 120 -12.28 12.28 7.58
N ALA A 121 -12.48 11.08 8.15
CA ALA A 121 -12.39 10.89 9.60
C ALA A 121 -10.97 11.09 10.15
N VAL A 122 -9.93 10.78 9.36
CA VAL A 122 -8.53 10.90 9.78
C VAL A 122 -7.80 12.09 9.15
N SER A 123 -8.44 12.81 8.19
CA SER A 123 -7.84 13.99 7.58
C SER A 123 -7.69 15.14 8.56
N GLU A 124 -6.53 15.78 8.53
CA GLU A 124 -6.23 16.96 9.34
C GLU A 124 -6.27 18.23 8.49
N LYS A 125 -6.95 19.26 8.98
CA LYS A 125 -6.94 20.56 8.33
C LYS A 125 -5.62 21.27 8.61
N THR A 126 -4.96 21.74 7.55
CA THR A 126 -3.73 22.53 7.61
C THR A 126 -3.96 23.93 7.05
N ASP A 127 -2.99 24.81 7.19
CA ASP A 127 -3.05 26.18 6.64
C ASP A 127 -3.14 26.20 5.10
N SER A 128 -2.62 25.16 4.43
CA SER A 128 -2.58 25.02 2.97
C SER A 128 -3.70 24.13 2.39
N GLY A 129 -4.57 23.55 3.23
CA GLY A 129 -5.63 22.64 2.79
C GLY A 129 -5.88 21.49 3.78
N PHE A 130 -5.93 20.28 3.28
CA PHE A 130 -6.06 19.07 4.08
C PHE A 130 -4.82 18.20 3.90
N ARG A 131 -4.49 17.41 4.91
CA ARG A 131 -3.46 16.39 4.89
C ARG A 131 -4.06 15.07 5.35
N LEU A 132 -3.71 13.99 4.67
CA LEU A 132 -4.13 12.64 4.99
C LEU A 132 -2.91 11.73 5.07
N ASP A 133 -2.71 11.08 6.22
CA ASP A 133 -1.77 9.98 6.35
C ASP A 133 -2.54 8.67 6.18
N ILE A 134 -2.27 7.95 5.10
CA ILE A 134 -2.97 6.68 4.79
C ILE A 134 -2.72 5.63 5.86
N ASP A 135 -1.57 5.69 6.52
CA ASP A 135 -1.26 4.79 7.62
C ASP A 135 -2.23 4.94 8.81
N ASP A 136 -2.97 6.03 8.89
CA ASP A 136 -4.01 6.21 9.90
C ASP A 136 -5.32 5.46 9.57
N VAL A 137 -5.48 4.98 8.34
CA VAL A 137 -6.57 4.08 7.96
C VAL A 137 -6.05 2.65 7.95
N LYS A 138 -6.47 1.87 8.94
CA LYS A 138 -6.17 0.45 8.98
C LYS A 138 -7.14 -0.31 8.07
N VAL A 139 -6.64 -1.17 7.20
CA VAL A 139 -7.45 -2.08 6.41
C VAL A 139 -7.24 -3.48 6.95
N GLU A 140 -8.33 -4.09 7.46
CA GLU A 140 -8.37 -5.49 7.86
C GLU A 140 -9.30 -6.26 6.95
N LYS A 141 -8.94 -7.49 6.64
CA LYS A 141 -9.71 -8.35 5.74
C LYS A 141 -9.98 -9.70 6.33
N LYS A 142 -11.21 -10.19 6.12
CA LYS A 142 -11.60 -11.53 6.52
C LYS A 142 -12.52 -12.14 5.47
N ALA A 143 -12.10 -13.25 4.88
CA ALA A 143 -12.95 -14.05 4.00
C ALA A 143 -14.15 -14.60 4.77
N GLY A 144 -15.28 -14.70 4.08
CA GLY A 144 -16.59 -15.04 4.63
C GLY A 144 -17.55 -13.84 4.56
N GLY A 145 -18.81 -14.10 4.33
CA GLY A 145 -19.81 -13.05 4.09
C GLY A 145 -19.73 -12.46 2.68
N SER A 146 -20.19 -11.24 2.52
CA SER A 146 -20.26 -10.50 1.26
C SER A 146 -19.44 -9.21 1.33
N LEU A 147 -19.07 -8.65 0.18
CA LEU A 147 -18.46 -7.31 0.11
C LEU A 147 -19.34 -6.22 0.75
N ARG A 148 -20.67 -6.39 0.72
CA ARG A 148 -21.64 -5.50 1.38
C ARG A 148 -21.57 -5.53 2.91
N ASP A 149 -20.93 -6.54 3.49
CA ASP A 149 -20.70 -6.64 4.92
C ASP A 149 -19.44 -5.85 5.36
N THR A 150 -18.74 -5.23 4.41
CA THR A 150 -17.61 -4.32 4.67
C THR A 150 -18.09 -3.11 5.46
N LYS A 151 -17.33 -2.73 6.51
CA LYS A 151 -17.73 -1.67 7.44
C LYS A 151 -16.57 -0.78 7.82
N LEU A 152 -16.88 0.50 8.00
CA LEU A 152 -15.99 1.43 8.68
C LEU A 152 -16.19 1.33 10.19
N ILE A 153 -15.12 1.04 10.90
CA ILE A 153 -15.06 1.00 12.36
C ILE A 153 -14.32 2.27 12.82
N LYS A 154 -15.01 3.12 13.59
CA LYS A 154 -14.41 4.32 14.19
C LYS A 154 -13.55 3.93 15.40
N GLY A 155 -12.39 3.39 15.11
CA GLY A 155 -11.46 2.81 16.07
C GLY A 155 -10.57 1.76 15.41
N ILE A 156 -9.88 0.96 16.24
CA ILE A 156 -8.94 -0.04 15.79
C ILE A 156 -9.48 -1.44 16.01
N VAL A 157 -9.37 -2.26 14.98
CA VAL A 157 -9.65 -3.70 15.05
C VAL A 157 -8.33 -4.46 15.08
N LEU A 158 -8.18 -5.39 16.01
CA LEU A 158 -7.02 -6.27 16.15
C LEU A 158 -7.43 -7.70 15.78
N ASP A 159 -6.69 -8.31 14.88
CA ASP A 159 -6.81 -9.73 14.47
C ASP A 159 -6.32 -10.70 15.57
N LYS A 160 -6.60 -10.37 16.82
CA LYS A 160 -6.14 -11.08 18.03
C LYS A 160 -7.32 -11.33 18.96
N GLU A 161 -7.27 -12.44 19.67
CA GLU A 161 -8.23 -12.77 20.73
C GLU A 161 -7.72 -12.37 22.11
N VAL A 162 -8.61 -12.30 23.07
CA VAL A 162 -8.28 -12.15 24.49
C VAL A 162 -7.55 -13.38 24.99
N VAL A 163 -6.39 -13.21 25.58
CA VAL A 163 -5.41 -14.29 25.84
C VAL A 163 -5.87 -15.35 26.84
N HIS A 164 -6.80 -15.03 27.74
CA HIS A 164 -7.23 -15.97 28.78
C HIS A 164 -8.75 -16.00 28.92
N GLY A 165 -9.32 -17.20 29.05
CA GLY A 165 -10.78 -17.40 29.11
C GLY A 165 -11.47 -16.73 30.33
N GLY A 166 -10.77 -16.54 31.43
CA GLY A 166 -11.27 -15.88 32.64
C GLY A 166 -11.25 -14.34 32.60
N MET A 167 -10.72 -13.75 31.52
CA MET A 167 -10.72 -12.30 31.33
C MET A 167 -12.06 -11.78 30.84
N PRO A 168 -12.43 -10.51 31.13
CA PRO A 168 -13.61 -9.90 30.57
C PRO A 168 -13.50 -9.83 29.04
N LYS A 169 -14.60 -10.08 28.32
CA LYS A 169 -14.67 -10.03 26.86
C LYS A 169 -15.21 -8.68 26.35
N ARG A 170 -15.76 -7.87 27.25
CA ARG A 170 -16.28 -6.54 26.99
C ARG A 170 -15.98 -5.62 28.17
N VAL A 171 -15.39 -4.47 27.87
CA VAL A 171 -15.05 -3.45 28.84
C VAL A 171 -15.48 -2.09 28.32
N GLU A 172 -16.35 -1.42 29.06
CA GLU A 172 -16.76 -0.04 28.80
C GLU A 172 -15.86 0.94 29.57
N LYS A 173 -15.74 2.17 29.06
CA LYS A 173 -14.85 3.20 29.61
C LYS A 173 -13.42 2.66 29.77
N ALA A 174 -12.90 2.13 28.69
CA ALA A 174 -11.59 1.48 28.66
C ALA A 174 -10.45 2.46 28.99
N LYS A 175 -9.55 2.01 29.86
CA LYS A 175 -8.26 2.62 30.16
C LYS A 175 -7.18 1.69 29.66
N ILE A 176 -6.53 2.07 28.56
CA ILE A 176 -5.72 1.17 27.74
C ILE A 176 -4.24 1.42 28.01
N ALA A 177 -3.53 0.41 28.50
CA ALA A 177 -2.07 0.40 28.58
C ALA A 177 -1.49 -0.27 27.32
N LEU A 178 -0.59 0.43 26.64
CA LEU A 178 0.17 -0.08 25.49
C LEU A 178 1.58 -0.43 25.95
N ILE A 179 1.94 -1.72 25.91
CA ILE A 179 3.18 -2.23 26.49
C ILE A 179 4.02 -2.88 25.38
N ASN A 180 5.26 -2.40 25.22
CA ASN A 180 6.25 -2.95 24.30
C ASN A 180 7.36 -3.75 25.03
N SER A 181 7.10 -4.22 26.24
CA SER A 181 7.98 -5.15 26.96
C SER A 181 7.29 -6.50 27.12
N ALA A 182 8.07 -7.58 27.19
CA ALA A 182 7.53 -8.90 27.47
C ALA A 182 7.06 -8.95 28.95
N LEU A 183 5.91 -9.58 29.17
CA LEU A 183 5.46 -9.96 30.52
C LEU A 183 5.84 -11.42 30.75
N GLU A 184 7.11 -11.70 30.53
CA GLU A 184 7.74 -13.02 30.63
C GLU A 184 9.06 -12.87 31.40
N ILE A 185 9.56 -13.93 31.98
CA ILE A 185 10.89 -13.95 32.54
C ILE A 185 11.89 -14.10 31.41
N GLU A 186 12.69 -13.07 31.19
CA GLU A 186 13.71 -13.09 30.14
C GLU A 186 14.80 -14.10 30.50
N LYS A 187 15.12 -14.97 29.53
CA LYS A 187 16.29 -15.81 29.63
C LYS A 187 17.54 -14.94 29.56
N THR A 188 18.53 -15.25 30.38
CA THR A 188 19.82 -14.55 30.33
C THR A 188 20.45 -14.66 28.93
N GLU A 189 21.06 -13.58 28.45
CA GLU A 189 21.72 -13.54 27.12
C GLU A 189 22.90 -14.51 27.00
N PHE A 190 23.41 -15.00 28.11
CA PHE A 190 24.47 -16.01 28.19
C PHE A 190 23.87 -17.34 28.64
N ASP A 191 24.43 -18.46 28.18
CA ASP A 191 24.10 -19.84 28.59
C ASP A 191 24.43 -20.06 30.09
N ALA A 192 23.79 -19.33 30.97
CA ALA A 192 23.87 -19.53 32.41
C ALA A 192 23.08 -20.79 32.76
N LYS A 193 23.78 -21.85 33.10
CA LYS A 193 23.18 -23.09 33.60
C LYS A 193 23.04 -23.00 35.13
N ILE A 194 21.82 -22.99 35.61
CA ILE A 194 21.52 -23.10 37.02
C ILE A 194 21.43 -24.60 37.34
N ASN A 195 22.36 -25.09 38.18
CA ASN A 195 22.31 -26.47 38.66
C ASN A 195 21.41 -26.50 39.92
N ILE A 196 20.26 -27.13 39.78
CA ILE A 196 19.31 -27.35 40.87
C ILE A 196 19.57 -28.74 41.43
N ASN A 197 20.03 -28.80 42.68
CA ASN A 197 20.45 -30.05 43.31
C ASN A 197 19.44 -30.61 44.32
N SER A 198 18.36 -29.85 44.63
CA SER A 198 17.31 -30.30 45.53
C SER A 198 15.93 -29.82 45.12
N PRO A 199 14.85 -30.55 45.50
CA PRO A 199 13.47 -30.12 45.29
C PRO A 199 13.16 -28.77 45.94
N ASP A 200 13.75 -28.48 47.09
CA ASP A 200 13.52 -27.19 47.81
C ASP A 200 14.09 -26.01 47.02
N GLN A 201 15.24 -26.16 46.38
CA GLN A 201 15.80 -25.14 45.47
C GLN A 201 14.88 -24.89 44.29
N MET A 202 14.31 -25.96 43.70
CA MET A 202 13.34 -25.83 42.60
C MET A 202 12.11 -25.01 43.05
N HIS A 203 11.57 -25.31 44.23
CA HIS A 203 10.45 -24.54 44.78
C HIS A 203 10.78 -23.07 44.96
N MET A 204 11.94 -22.75 45.52
CA MET A 204 12.39 -21.37 45.68
C MET A 204 12.50 -20.62 44.37
N PHE A 205 13.01 -21.25 43.29
CA PHE A 205 13.07 -20.62 41.97
C PHE A 205 11.68 -20.35 41.41
N LEU A 206 10.78 -21.32 41.47
CA LEU A 206 9.39 -21.16 41.01
C LEU A 206 8.63 -20.08 41.81
N GLU A 207 8.87 -19.98 43.07
CA GLU A 207 8.28 -18.92 43.90
C GLU A 207 8.83 -17.54 43.52
N GLU A 208 10.13 -17.43 43.25
CA GLU A 208 10.75 -16.19 42.79
C GLU A 208 10.23 -15.77 41.43
N GLU A 209 10.12 -16.70 40.46
CA GLU A 209 9.51 -16.46 39.17
C GLU A 209 8.08 -15.95 39.29
N ASN A 210 7.26 -16.61 40.12
CA ASN A 210 5.90 -16.17 40.41
C ASN A 210 5.87 -14.77 41.03
N ARG A 211 6.79 -14.46 41.92
CA ARG A 211 6.90 -13.14 42.59
C ARG A 211 7.25 -12.06 41.56
N MET A 212 8.20 -12.33 40.67
CA MET A 212 8.59 -11.39 39.63
C MET A 212 7.42 -11.10 38.67
N LEU A 213 6.75 -12.14 38.16
CA LEU A 213 5.59 -12.00 37.25
C LEU A 213 4.44 -11.27 37.93
N LYS A 214 4.18 -11.57 39.22
CA LYS A 214 3.18 -10.85 40.02
C LYS A 214 3.54 -9.38 40.18
N SER A 215 4.80 -9.06 40.44
CA SER A 215 5.27 -7.68 40.56
C SER A 215 5.06 -6.88 39.27
N MET A 216 5.29 -7.51 38.08
CA MET A 216 4.99 -6.90 36.78
C MET A 216 3.50 -6.58 36.65
N VAL A 217 2.64 -7.52 37.01
CA VAL A 217 1.18 -7.33 36.94
C VAL A 217 0.71 -6.28 37.95
N ASP A 218 1.27 -6.25 39.18
CA ASP A 218 0.92 -5.27 40.20
C ASP A 218 1.24 -3.84 39.76
N LYS A 219 2.33 -3.61 38.97
CA LYS A 219 2.62 -2.30 38.36
C LYS A 219 1.52 -1.90 37.35
N ILE A 220 1.03 -2.83 36.52
CA ILE A 220 -0.07 -2.59 35.60
C ILE A 220 -1.35 -2.24 36.35
N ILE A 221 -1.68 -2.99 37.38
CA ILE A 221 -2.86 -2.72 38.22
C ILE A 221 -2.73 -1.33 38.88
N GLY A 222 -1.54 -0.99 39.37
CA GLY A 222 -1.23 0.31 39.99
C GLY A 222 -1.42 1.51 39.07
N SER A 223 -1.27 1.33 37.73
CA SER A 223 -1.56 2.37 36.75
C SER A 223 -3.06 2.68 36.59
N GLY A 224 -3.93 1.75 37.02
CA GLY A 224 -5.38 1.84 36.86
C GLY A 224 -5.89 1.41 35.49
N ALA A 225 -5.08 0.70 34.70
CA ALA A 225 -5.48 0.13 33.40
C ALA A 225 -6.49 -1.02 33.62
N ASN A 226 -7.51 -1.06 32.77
CA ASN A 226 -8.44 -2.20 32.67
C ASN A 226 -8.32 -2.96 31.34
N ILE A 227 -7.48 -2.44 30.43
CA ILE A 227 -7.09 -3.06 29.15
C ILE A 227 -5.58 -3.05 29.05
N VAL A 228 -5.00 -4.16 28.64
CA VAL A 228 -3.57 -4.29 28.30
C VAL A 228 -3.42 -4.79 26.86
N ILE A 229 -2.70 -4.04 26.06
CA ILE A 229 -2.31 -4.43 24.69
C ILE A 229 -0.79 -4.54 24.66
N CYS A 230 -0.30 -5.77 24.55
CA CYS A 230 1.12 -6.09 24.59
C CYS A 230 1.65 -6.47 23.21
N GLN A 231 2.76 -5.84 22.80
CA GLN A 231 3.45 -6.18 21.55
C GLN A 231 4.19 -7.51 21.64
N LYS A 232 4.66 -7.87 22.83
CA LYS A 232 5.45 -9.06 23.10
C LYS A 232 4.59 -10.20 23.67
N GLY A 233 5.25 -11.25 24.14
CA GLY A 233 4.61 -12.37 24.82
C GLY A 233 4.18 -12.03 26.25
N ILE A 234 3.28 -12.86 26.78
CA ILE A 234 2.80 -12.80 28.17
C ILE A 234 2.79 -14.22 28.71
N ASP A 235 3.51 -14.43 29.78
CA ASP A 235 3.56 -15.71 30.49
C ASP A 235 2.17 -16.13 31.01
N ASP A 236 1.89 -17.43 31.05
CA ASP A 236 0.59 -17.97 31.46
C ASP A 236 0.24 -17.61 32.92
N ILE A 237 1.23 -17.50 33.79
CA ILE A 237 1.04 -17.06 35.16
C ILE A 237 0.69 -15.59 35.23
N ALA A 238 1.34 -14.75 34.45
CA ALA A 238 0.99 -13.34 34.30
C ALA A 238 -0.42 -13.16 33.73
N GLN A 239 -0.81 -13.97 32.74
CA GLN A 239 -2.19 -13.98 32.20
C GLN A 239 -3.21 -14.33 33.28
N HIS A 240 -2.91 -15.30 34.14
CA HIS A 240 -3.78 -15.67 35.24
C HIS A 240 -3.95 -14.51 36.26
N TYR A 241 -2.88 -13.81 36.64
CA TYR A 241 -2.95 -12.66 37.52
C TYR A 241 -3.75 -11.50 36.89
N LEU A 242 -3.55 -11.20 35.61
CA LEU A 242 -4.32 -10.20 34.84
C LEU A 242 -5.81 -10.56 34.78
N ALA A 243 -6.13 -11.84 34.54
CA ALA A 243 -7.51 -12.33 34.57
C ALA A 243 -8.16 -12.18 35.92
N LYS A 244 -7.42 -12.48 37.03
CA LYS A 244 -7.88 -12.31 38.43
C LYS A 244 -8.11 -10.84 38.76
N ALA A 245 -7.34 -9.94 38.18
CA ALA A 245 -7.53 -8.48 38.30
C ALA A 245 -8.64 -7.94 37.37
N ASN A 246 -9.34 -8.80 36.61
CA ASN A 246 -10.40 -8.43 35.67
C ASN A 246 -9.92 -7.48 34.56
N ILE A 247 -8.69 -7.67 34.06
CA ILE A 247 -8.08 -6.89 32.98
C ILE A 247 -8.18 -7.67 31.68
N LEU A 248 -8.79 -7.07 30.65
CA LEU A 248 -8.79 -7.63 29.29
C LEU A 248 -7.40 -7.44 28.69
N THR A 249 -6.81 -8.53 28.20
CA THR A 249 -5.43 -8.50 27.71
C THR A 249 -5.29 -9.16 26.34
N VAL A 250 -4.50 -8.51 25.47
CA VAL A 250 -4.13 -9.00 24.12
C VAL A 250 -2.61 -9.03 24.04
N ARG A 251 -2.05 -10.10 23.43
CA ARG A 251 -0.60 -10.28 23.25
C ARG A 251 -0.17 -10.37 21.80
N ARG A 252 1.13 -10.19 21.54
CA ARG A 252 1.77 -10.31 20.21
C ARG A 252 1.10 -9.42 19.16
N VAL A 253 0.77 -8.20 19.56
CA VAL A 253 0.22 -7.19 18.66
C VAL A 253 1.35 -6.62 17.80
N LYS A 254 1.12 -6.44 16.51
CA LYS A 254 2.12 -5.89 15.59
C LYS A 254 2.49 -4.45 15.98
N GLU A 255 3.72 -4.05 15.73
CA GLU A 255 4.21 -2.69 16.02
C GLU A 255 3.39 -1.61 15.31
N SER A 256 3.04 -1.86 14.03
CA SER A 256 2.18 -0.96 13.27
C SER A 256 0.80 -0.76 13.92
N ASP A 257 0.23 -1.83 14.50
CA ASP A 257 -1.05 -1.76 15.20
C ASP A 257 -0.93 -1.05 16.55
N MET A 258 0.19 -1.22 17.25
CA MET A 258 0.51 -0.47 18.48
C MET A 258 0.56 1.03 18.21
N THR A 259 1.22 1.45 17.13
CA THR A 259 1.31 2.85 16.71
C THR A 259 -0.07 3.42 16.37
N LYS A 260 -0.87 2.70 15.57
CA LYS A 260 -2.25 3.09 15.23
C LYS A 260 -3.13 3.18 16.49
N MET A 261 -2.97 2.23 17.41
CA MET A 261 -3.68 2.21 18.69
C MET A 261 -3.30 3.43 19.56
N ALA A 262 -2.01 3.78 19.61
CA ALA A 262 -1.55 4.95 20.32
C ALA A 262 -2.17 6.25 19.75
N ARG A 263 -2.20 6.39 18.43
CA ARG A 263 -2.84 7.53 17.75
C ARG A 263 -4.36 7.57 17.98
N ALA A 264 -5.03 6.41 17.90
CA ALA A 264 -6.48 6.33 18.05
C ALA A 264 -6.93 6.63 19.49
N THR A 265 -6.20 6.15 20.52
CA THR A 265 -6.63 6.21 21.94
C THR A 265 -5.90 7.27 22.74
N THR A 266 -4.91 7.96 22.15
CA THR A 266 -3.99 8.91 22.83
C THR A 266 -3.13 8.26 23.90
N ALA A 267 -2.96 6.92 23.88
CA ALA A 267 -2.08 6.20 24.78
C ALA A 267 -0.61 6.39 24.40
N ARG A 268 0.26 6.34 25.39
CA ARG A 268 1.70 6.26 25.17
C ARG A 268 2.16 4.79 25.18
N ILE A 269 2.97 4.40 24.18
CA ILE A 269 3.62 3.08 24.18
C ILE A 269 4.74 3.09 25.21
N VAL A 270 4.67 2.19 26.18
CA VAL A 270 5.63 2.07 27.30
C VAL A 270 6.56 0.90 27.04
N ASN A 271 7.86 1.17 27.01
CA ASN A 271 8.90 0.15 26.79
C ASN A 271 9.38 -0.51 28.11
N ASN A 272 9.24 0.19 29.23
CA ASN A 272 9.56 -0.33 30.55
C ASN A 272 8.37 -0.18 31.49
N LEU A 273 7.97 -1.25 32.15
CA LEU A 273 6.83 -1.25 33.10
C LEU A 273 7.01 -0.31 34.28
N ASP A 274 8.25 0.02 34.65
CA ASP A 274 8.53 0.98 35.73
C ASP A 274 8.11 2.41 35.39
N ASP A 275 8.02 2.71 34.08
CA ASP A 275 7.60 4.03 33.58
C ASP A 275 6.08 4.13 33.39
N LEU A 276 5.33 3.03 33.58
CA LEU A 276 3.90 3.01 33.37
C LEU A 276 3.13 3.76 34.44
N SER A 277 2.40 4.77 34.05
CA SER A 277 1.57 5.59 34.93
C SER A 277 0.18 5.84 34.36
N ALA A 278 -0.72 6.35 35.19
CA ALA A 278 -2.09 6.70 34.76
C ALA A 278 -2.12 7.75 33.61
N LYS A 279 -1.05 8.53 33.44
CA LYS A 279 -0.94 9.54 32.34
C LYS A 279 -0.64 8.92 30.98
N ASP A 280 -0.12 7.71 30.97
CA ASP A 280 0.26 6.98 29.75
C ASP A 280 -0.91 6.18 29.19
N LEU A 281 -2.02 6.07 29.94
CA LEU A 281 -3.19 5.31 29.54
C LEU A 281 -4.00 6.04 28.47
N GLY A 282 -4.34 5.31 27.43
CA GLY A 282 -5.34 5.74 26.44
C GLY A 282 -6.76 5.52 26.93
N SER A 283 -7.72 6.08 26.18
CA SER A 283 -9.14 5.94 26.49
C SER A 283 -9.94 5.55 25.25
N ALA A 284 -10.92 4.67 25.47
CA ALA A 284 -11.96 4.35 24.50
C ALA A 284 -13.28 4.07 25.23
N ASP A 285 -14.41 4.26 24.54
CA ASP A 285 -15.71 3.99 25.15
C ASP A 285 -15.95 2.51 25.33
N LEU A 286 -15.49 1.69 24.38
CA LEU A 286 -15.73 0.26 24.33
C LEU A 286 -14.51 -0.51 23.81
N VAL A 287 -14.12 -1.57 24.51
CA VAL A 287 -13.23 -2.62 24.02
C VAL A 287 -13.94 -3.96 24.16
N GLU A 288 -14.08 -4.69 23.06
CA GLU A 288 -14.87 -5.92 23.02
C GLU A 288 -14.26 -6.97 22.10
N GLU A 289 -14.22 -8.22 22.56
CA GLU A 289 -13.93 -9.38 21.69
C GLU A 289 -15.21 -9.77 20.95
N ARG A 290 -15.20 -9.72 19.62
CA ARG A 290 -16.31 -10.14 18.76
C ARG A 290 -15.88 -11.30 17.88
N LYS A 291 -16.83 -12.17 17.58
CA LYS A 291 -16.63 -13.25 16.62
C LYS A 291 -16.69 -12.68 15.18
N VAL A 292 -15.64 -12.91 14.41
CA VAL A 292 -15.56 -12.57 13.00
C VAL A 292 -15.36 -13.88 12.24
N GLU A 293 -16.44 -14.45 11.72
CA GLU A 293 -16.53 -15.83 11.19
C GLU A 293 -16.14 -16.89 12.23
N THR A 294 -14.99 -17.55 12.01
CA THR A 294 -14.45 -18.58 12.92
C THR A 294 -13.54 -18.01 14.00
N ASP A 295 -13.00 -16.80 13.78
CA ASP A 295 -12.00 -16.19 14.63
C ASP A 295 -12.63 -15.20 15.63
N LYS A 296 -11.87 -14.85 16.65
CA LYS A 296 -12.24 -13.83 17.62
C LYS A 296 -11.28 -12.67 17.49
N TRP A 297 -11.82 -11.49 17.33
CA TRP A 297 -11.07 -10.26 17.15
C TRP A 297 -11.46 -9.23 18.20
N VAL A 298 -10.50 -8.38 18.58
CA VAL A 298 -10.73 -7.32 19.55
C VAL A 298 -10.98 -6.00 18.84
N PHE A 299 -12.11 -5.37 19.15
CA PHE A 299 -12.55 -4.09 18.65
C PHE A 299 -12.37 -3.03 19.73
N VAL A 300 -11.73 -1.93 19.38
CA VAL A 300 -11.53 -0.75 20.24
C VAL A 300 -12.25 0.42 19.58
N GLU A 301 -13.35 0.85 20.16
CA GLU A 301 -14.27 1.83 19.56
C GLU A 301 -14.53 3.01 20.49
N GLY A 302 -14.90 4.17 19.90
CA GLY A 302 -15.31 5.35 20.67
C GLY A 302 -14.15 6.09 21.34
N ALA A 303 -13.01 6.18 20.70
CA ALA A 303 -11.96 7.10 21.14
C ALA A 303 -12.42 8.55 20.90
N LYS A 304 -12.12 9.46 21.83
CA LYS A 304 -12.62 10.85 21.82
C LYS A 304 -12.18 11.66 20.59
N HIS A 305 -11.00 11.37 20.07
CA HIS A 305 -10.43 12.01 18.88
C HIS A 305 -9.71 10.94 18.06
N PRO A 306 -10.45 10.07 17.35
CA PRO A 306 -9.83 8.98 16.62
C PRO A 306 -9.04 9.55 15.45
N LYS A 307 -7.70 9.58 15.59
CA LYS A 307 -6.78 9.87 14.49
C LYS A 307 -6.46 8.62 13.67
N SER A 308 -7.15 7.51 13.93
CA SER A 308 -7.03 6.28 13.18
C SER A 308 -8.35 5.51 13.21
N VAL A 309 -8.70 4.93 12.06
CA VAL A 309 -9.93 4.15 11.85
C VAL A 309 -9.61 2.84 11.16
N THR A 310 -10.54 1.88 11.18
CA THR A 310 -10.37 0.60 10.50
C THR A 310 -11.48 0.37 9.48
N ILE A 311 -11.11 0.00 8.25
CA ILE A 311 -12.02 -0.57 7.25
C ILE A 311 -11.91 -2.09 7.38
N LEU A 312 -13.00 -2.74 7.81
CA LEU A 312 -13.08 -4.20 7.88
C LEU A 312 -13.70 -4.73 6.60
N ILE A 313 -12.87 -5.29 5.72
CA ILE A 313 -13.29 -5.83 4.43
C ILE A 313 -13.78 -7.27 4.60
N ARG A 314 -14.96 -7.54 4.02
CA ARG A 314 -15.56 -8.86 3.97
C ARG A 314 -15.72 -9.30 2.51
N GLY A 315 -15.78 -10.61 2.27
CA GLY A 315 -15.99 -11.13 0.91
C GLY A 315 -16.00 -12.65 0.88
N GLY A 316 -16.62 -13.23 -0.13
CA GLY A 316 -16.90 -14.66 -0.23
C GLY A 316 -15.67 -15.57 -0.31
N SER A 317 -14.50 -15.05 -0.67
CA SER A 317 -13.25 -15.81 -0.75
C SER A 317 -12.03 -14.92 -0.44
N GLN A 318 -10.88 -15.56 -0.16
CA GLN A 318 -9.63 -14.84 0.10
C GLN A 318 -9.23 -13.95 -1.10
N ARG A 319 -9.36 -14.44 -2.33
CA ARG A 319 -9.05 -13.65 -3.53
C ARG A 319 -9.91 -12.40 -3.67
N VAL A 320 -11.19 -12.51 -3.34
CA VAL A 320 -12.13 -11.36 -3.38
C VAL A 320 -11.74 -10.31 -2.35
N VAL A 321 -11.40 -10.70 -1.11
CA VAL A 321 -11.00 -9.72 -0.09
C VAL A 321 -9.63 -9.13 -0.37
N ASP A 322 -8.70 -9.87 -0.97
CA ASP A 322 -7.39 -9.37 -1.39
C ASP A 322 -7.52 -8.33 -2.51
N GLU A 323 -8.42 -8.55 -3.46
CA GLU A 323 -8.69 -7.58 -4.53
C GLU A 323 -9.46 -6.36 -4.01
N ALA A 324 -10.39 -6.58 -3.08
CA ALA A 324 -11.11 -5.49 -2.43
C ALA A 324 -10.15 -4.61 -1.60
N GLU A 325 -9.20 -5.21 -0.88
CA GLU A 325 -8.15 -4.47 -0.16
C GLU A 325 -7.37 -3.55 -1.10
N ARG A 326 -6.90 -4.06 -2.24
CA ARG A 326 -6.19 -3.27 -3.24
C ARG A 326 -7.06 -2.14 -3.80
N SER A 327 -8.31 -2.45 -4.14
CA SER A 327 -9.25 -1.45 -4.66
C SER A 327 -9.56 -0.35 -3.65
N VAL A 328 -9.69 -0.70 -2.37
CA VAL A 328 -9.88 0.24 -1.26
C VAL A 328 -8.62 1.09 -1.05
N HIS A 329 -7.43 0.48 -1.12
CA HIS A 329 -6.16 1.20 -1.03
C HIS A 329 -6.04 2.26 -2.12
N ASP A 330 -6.29 1.90 -3.39
CA ASP A 330 -6.21 2.84 -4.50
C ASP A 330 -7.25 3.97 -4.34
N ALA A 331 -8.47 3.64 -3.90
CA ALA A 331 -9.49 4.63 -3.64
C ALA A 331 -9.13 5.58 -2.47
N LEU A 332 -8.43 5.09 -1.45
CA LEU A 332 -7.88 5.91 -0.36
C LEU A 332 -6.79 6.85 -0.88
N MET A 333 -5.88 6.33 -1.73
CA MET A 333 -4.79 7.12 -2.32
C MET A 333 -5.34 8.26 -3.17
N VAL A 334 -6.25 7.98 -4.11
CA VAL A 334 -6.84 9.05 -4.94
C VAL A 334 -7.66 10.05 -4.12
N SER A 335 -8.27 9.60 -3.00
CA SER A 335 -8.96 10.50 -2.07
C SER A 335 -7.97 11.42 -1.33
N LYS A 336 -6.82 10.88 -0.91
CA LYS A 336 -5.71 11.66 -0.35
C LYS A 336 -5.21 12.70 -1.34
N ASP A 337 -4.96 12.30 -2.57
CA ASP A 337 -4.44 13.16 -3.62
C ASP A 337 -5.32 14.39 -3.83
N VAL A 338 -6.64 14.19 -3.84
CA VAL A 338 -7.61 15.29 -4.00
C VAL A 338 -7.74 16.12 -2.73
N LEU A 339 -7.65 15.53 -1.56
CA LEU A 339 -7.64 16.28 -0.29
C LEU A 339 -6.43 17.23 -0.22
N GLU A 340 -5.26 16.78 -0.67
CA GLU A 340 -4.02 17.54 -0.64
C GLU A 340 -3.87 18.50 -1.84
N LYS A 341 -4.32 18.09 -3.03
CA LYS A 341 -4.29 18.88 -4.28
C LYS A 341 -5.67 18.83 -4.95
N PRO A 342 -6.58 19.75 -4.60
CA PRO A 342 -7.99 19.68 -5.01
C PRO A 342 -8.20 20.11 -6.47
N ALA A 343 -7.72 19.30 -7.41
CA ALA A 343 -7.88 19.51 -8.84
C ALA A 343 -8.18 18.16 -9.53
N ILE A 344 -9.16 18.16 -10.42
CA ILE A 344 -9.62 16.98 -11.14
C ILE A 344 -9.62 17.22 -12.66
N VAL A 345 -9.52 16.12 -13.39
CA VAL A 345 -9.65 16.08 -14.84
C VAL A 345 -10.61 14.96 -15.26
N ALA A 346 -11.07 14.97 -16.49
CA ALA A 346 -11.86 13.86 -17.02
C ALA A 346 -11.00 12.60 -17.18
N GLY A 347 -11.61 11.43 -17.06
CA GLY A 347 -10.99 10.16 -17.44
C GLY A 347 -11.11 9.87 -18.94
N GLY A 348 -11.04 8.59 -19.32
CA GLY A 348 -11.25 8.13 -20.70
C GLY A 348 -10.20 8.62 -21.70
N GLY A 349 -8.97 8.92 -21.27
CA GLY A 349 -7.90 9.41 -22.16
C GLY A 349 -8.10 10.84 -22.66
N ALA A 350 -9.09 11.57 -22.12
CA ALA A 350 -9.36 12.96 -22.52
C ALA A 350 -8.19 13.92 -22.24
N PRO A 351 -7.53 13.87 -21.06
CA PRO A 351 -6.40 14.73 -20.74
C PRO A 351 -5.21 14.49 -21.69
N GLU A 352 -4.90 13.24 -21.95
CA GLU A 352 -3.77 12.83 -22.79
C GLU A 352 -3.97 13.28 -24.25
N ALA A 353 -5.18 13.07 -24.81
CA ALA A 353 -5.52 13.53 -26.15
C ALA A 353 -5.47 15.07 -26.26
N TYR A 354 -6.00 15.78 -25.24
CA TYR A 354 -5.97 17.23 -25.24
C TYR A 354 -4.55 17.79 -25.09
N ALA A 355 -3.74 17.20 -24.20
CA ALA A 355 -2.34 17.58 -24.05
C ALA A 355 -1.55 17.34 -25.35
N ALA A 356 -1.75 16.19 -26.01
CA ALA A 356 -1.13 15.88 -27.31
C ALA A 356 -1.49 16.91 -28.38
N SER A 357 -2.76 17.30 -28.47
CA SER A 357 -3.20 18.34 -29.42
C SER A 357 -2.52 19.70 -29.16
N LYS A 358 -2.46 20.14 -27.91
CA LYS A 358 -1.82 21.39 -27.50
C LYS A 358 -0.29 21.35 -27.64
N LEU A 359 0.32 20.21 -27.40
CA LEU A 359 1.74 20.03 -27.67
C LEU A 359 2.06 20.21 -29.14
N ARG A 360 1.26 19.65 -30.09
CA ARG A 360 1.47 19.84 -31.51
C ARG A 360 1.38 21.31 -31.96
N GLU A 361 0.50 22.10 -31.31
CA GLU A 361 0.46 23.55 -31.53
C GLU A 361 1.75 24.23 -31.03
N TRP A 362 2.22 23.83 -29.84
CA TRP A 362 3.41 24.39 -29.22
C TRP A 362 4.70 23.97 -29.92
N THR A 363 4.83 22.73 -30.42
CA THR A 363 6.04 22.26 -31.12
C THR A 363 6.40 23.10 -32.32
N ARG A 364 5.40 23.74 -32.95
CA ARG A 364 5.65 24.69 -34.06
C ARG A 364 6.46 25.92 -33.64
N THR A 365 6.56 26.21 -32.35
CA THR A 365 7.41 27.29 -31.82
C THR A 365 8.85 26.84 -31.55
N LEU A 366 9.12 25.54 -31.58
CA LEU A 366 10.43 24.95 -31.45
C LEU A 366 11.10 24.84 -32.81
N SER A 367 12.40 24.58 -32.82
CA SER A 367 13.19 24.39 -34.02
C SER A 367 14.14 23.19 -33.90
N GLY A 368 14.51 22.63 -35.06
CA GLY A 368 15.50 21.58 -35.14
C GLY A 368 15.02 20.21 -34.61
N ARG A 369 15.97 19.40 -34.12
CA ARG A 369 15.73 18.02 -33.72
C ARG A 369 14.89 17.92 -32.43
N GLU A 370 14.93 18.91 -31.56
CA GLU A 370 14.10 18.98 -30.36
C GLU A 370 12.59 19.08 -30.70
N GLN A 371 12.25 19.83 -31.77
CA GLN A 371 10.88 19.91 -32.25
C GLN A 371 10.34 18.52 -32.60
N ILE A 372 11.13 17.74 -33.36
CA ILE A 372 10.73 16.38 -33.81
C ILE A 372 10.56 15.46 -32.59
N ALA A 373 11.45 15.55 -31.59
CA ALA A 373 11.33 14.78 -30.37
C ALA A 373 10.03 15.14 -29.59
N ALA A 374 9.73 16.43 -29.47
CA ALA A 374 8.50 16.88 -28.80
C ALA A 374 7.22 16.49 -29.56
N GLU A 375 7.26 16.44 -30.92
CA GLU A 375 6.16 15.91 -31.74
C GLU A 375 5.94 14.40 -31.47
N LYS A 376 7.03 13.62 -31.39
CA LYS A 376 6.95 12.19 -31.06
C LYS A 376 6.45 11.95 -29.63
N PHE A 377 6.77 12.82 -28.69
CA PHE A 377 6.18 12.79 -27.35
C PHE A 377 4.66 12.99 -27.40
N ALA A 378 4.19 13.95 -28.19
CA ALA A 378 2.75 14.17 -28.37
C ALA A 378 2.04 12.97 -29.02
N GLU A 379 2.71 12.28 -29.96
CA GLU A 379 2.19 11.03 -30.54
C GLU A 379 2.10 9.92 -29.48
N ALA A 380 3.13 9.79 -28.61
CA ALA A 380 3.14 8.80 -27.54
C ALA A 380 2.03 9.00 -26.51
N LEU A 381 1.66 10.24 -26.16
CA LEU A 381 0.53 10.51 -25.26
C LEU A 381 -0.80 9.95 -25.77
N GLU A 382 -0.99 9.89 -27.07
CA GLU A 382 -2.22 9.38 -27.67
C GLU A 382 -2.37 7.86 -27.58
N VAL A 383 -1.33 7.14 -27.17
CA VAL A 383 -1.42 5.69 -26.93
C VAL A 383 -2.51 5.37 -25.90
N ILE A 384 -2.72 6.22 -24.89
CA ILE A 384 -3.72 5.98 -23.85
C ILE A 384 -5.15 5.94 -24.41
N PRO A 385 -5.67 6.99 -25.09
CA PRO A 385 -6.99 6.93 -25.69
C PRO A 385 -7.09 5.88 -26.82
N LEU A 386 -6.00 5.60 -27.56
CA LEU A 386 -5.98 4.55 -28.58
C LEU A 386 -6.16 3.16 -27.96
N THR A 387 -5.41 2.82 -26.93
CA THR A 387 -5.55 1.54 -26.22
C THR A 387 -6.93 1.38 -25.59
N LEU A 388 -7.52 2.47 -25.04
CA LEU A 388 -8.88 2.44 -24.54
C LEU A 388 -9.90 2.16 -25.64
N ALA A 389 -9.73 2.75 -26.82
CA ALA A 389 -10.59 2.50 -27.98
C ALA A 389 -10.50 1.05 -28.47
N GLU A 390 -9.29 0.52 -28.60
CA GLU A 390 -9.04 -0.88 -28.98
C GLU A 390 -9.70 -1.84 -27.99
N ASN A 391 -9.51 -1.63 -26.69
CA ASN A 391 -10.11 -2.46 -25.64
C ASN A 391 -11.64 -2.38 -25.62
N ALA A 392 -12.21 -1.27 -26.09
CA ALA A 392 -13.66 -1.09 -26.25
C ALA A 392 -14.20 -1.66 -27.59
N GLY A 393 -13.33 -2.21 -28.45
CA GLY A 393 -13.71 -2.70 -29.78
C GLY A 393 -14.03 -1.60 -30.79
N MET A 394 -13.56 -0.37 -30.54
CA MET A 394 -13.69 0.76 -31.46
C MET A 394 -12.52 0.81 -32.44
N ASP A 395 -12.73 1.43 -33.59
CA ASP A 395 -11.61 1.77 -34.49
C ASP A 395 -10.74 2.86 -33.87
N PRO A 396 -9.44 2.62 -33.58
CA PRO A 396 -8.57 3.57 -32.91
C PRO A 396 -8.36 4.87 -33.71
N ILE A 397 -8.24 4.76 -35.02
CA ILE A 397 -7.96 5.91 -35.93
C ILE A 397 -9.17 6.83 -36.00
N ASP A 398 -10.36 6.26 -36.24
CA ASP A 398 -11.61 7.01 -36.24
C ASP A 398 -11.88 7.66 -34.90
N THR A 399 -11.66 6.94 -33.80
CA THR A 399 -11.81 7.44 -32.44
C THR A 399 -10.91 8.64 -32.17
N LEU A 400 -9.62 8.53 -32.48
CA LEU A 400 -8.66 9.62 -32.28
C LEU A 400 -9.00 10.85 -33.13
N THR A 401 -9.44 10.63 -34.38
CA THR A 401 -9.87 11.71 -35.27
C THR A 401 -11.08 12.45 -34.73
N GLU A 402 -12.06 11.70 -34.20
CA GLU A 402 -13.25 12.28 -33.59
C GLU A 402 -12.91 13.04 -32.30
N LEU A 403 -12.03 12.49 -31.43
CA LEU A 403 -11.54 13.15 -30.23
C LEU A 403 -10.89 14.49 -30.55
N ARG A 404 -9.94 14.50 -31.47
CA ARG A 404 -9.24 15.73 -31.91
C ARG A 404 -10.22 16.76 -32.46
N SER A 405 -11.19 16.33 -33.27
CA SER A 405 -12.21 17.22 -33.83
C SER A 405 -13.09 17.85 -32.78
N LYS A 406 -13.55 17.09 -31.79
CA LYS A 406 -14.40 17.60 -30.70
C LYS A 406 -13.62 18.50 -29.75
N GLN A 407 -12.39 18.13 -29.39
CA GLN A 407 -11.54 18.91 -28.49
C GLN A 407 -11.10 20.25 -29.12
N SER A 408 -10.81 20.28 -30.43
CA SER A 408 -10.50 21.52 -31.15
C SER A 408 -11.65 22.54 -31.16
N LYS A 409 -12.89 22.04 -31.04
CA LYS A 409 -14.11 22.87 -30.91
C LYS A 409 -14.39 23.34 -29.47
N GLY A 410 -13.47 23.09 -28.53
CA GLY A 410 -13.55 23.54 -27.15
C GLY A 410 -14.06 22.51 -26.14
N SER A 411 -14.43 21.30 -26.57
CA SER A 411 -14.90 20.23 -25.67
C SER A 411 -13.72 19.50 -25.03
N LYS A 412 -13.03 20.17 -24.09
CA LYS A 412 -11.79 19.68 -23.47
C LYS A 412 -11.93 18.32 -22.77
N TRP A 413 -13.10 18.01 -22.23
CA TRP A 413 -13.39 16.81 -21.43
C TRP A 413 -13.98 15.67 -22.26
N THR A 414 -13.86 15.74 -23.59
CA THR A 414 -14.24 14.65 -24.49
C THR A 414 -13.19 13.55 -24.43
N GLY A 415 -13.61 12.32 -24.21
CA GLY A 415 -12.78 11.12 -24.11
C GLY A 415 -13.47 9.87 -24.64
N VAL A 416 -12.92 8.71 -24.39
CA VAL A 416 -13.45 7.40 -24.78
C VAL A 416 -14.38 6.87 -23.70
N ASP A 417 -15.64 6.68 -24.03
CA ASP A 417 -16.60 5.94 -23.21
C ASP A 417 -16.51 4.44 -23.57
N VAL A 418 -15.72 3.72 -22.80
CA VAL A 418 -15.41 2.29 -23.04
C VAL A 418 -16.66 1.42 -22.88
N ARG A 419 -17.64 1.84 -22.02
CA ARG A 419 -18.86 1.05 -21.78
C ARG A 419 -19.82 1.06 -22.94
N ASN A 420 -19.93 2.21 -23.61
CA ASN A 420 -20.84 2.40 -24.72
C ASN A 420 -20.12 2.40 -26.09
N ALA A 421 -18.81 2.11 -26.11
CA ALA A 421 -17.96 2.11 -27.29
C ALA A 421 -18.16 3.36 -28.17
N LYS A 422 -17.99 4.56 -27.59
CA LYS A 422 -18.16 5.84 -28.30
C LYS A 422 -17.32 6.96 -27.71
N VAL A 423 -17.11 8.00 -28.50
CA VAL A 423 -16.49 9.25 -28.03
C VAL A 423 -17.58 10.15 -27.43
N ALA A 424 -17.42 10.49 -26.15
CA ALA A 424 -18.39 11.24 -25.37
C ALA A 424 -17.75 12.32 -24.48
N ASP A 425 -18.56 13.24 -23.98
CA ASP A 425 -18.17 14.15 -22.92
C ASP A 425 -18.15 13.36 -21.60
N ILE A 426 -16.96 13.07 -21.11
CA ILE A 426 -16.72 12.22 -19.93
C ILE A 426 -17.19 12.90 -18.64
N SER A 427 -17.27 14.24 -18.60
CA SER A 427 -17.79 14.96 -17.43
C SER A 427 -19.24 14.59 -17.08
N LYS A 428 -20.02 14.19 -18.11
CA LYS A 428 -21.42 13.77 -17.96
C LYS A 428 -21.58 12.32 -17.53
N LEU A 429 -20.50 11.57 -17.51
CA LEU A 429 -20.46 10.15 -17.13
C LEU A 429 -19.94 9.93 -15.72
N ASP A 430 -19.65 11.03 -15.00
CA ASP A 430 -19.08 11.01 -13.65
C ASP A 430 -17.73 10.25 -13.54
N ILE A 431 -16.98 10.17 -14.65
CA ILE A 431 -15.67 9.54 -14.70
C ILE A 431 -14.61 10.63 -14.58
N VAL A 432 -14.10 10.82 -13.38
CA VAL A 432 -13.13 11.87 -13.05
C VAL A 432 -11.93 11.28 -12.30
N GLU A 433 -10.77 11.86 -12.53
CA GLU A 433 -9.51 11.42 -11.95
C GLU A 433 -8.78 12.61 -11.33
N PRO A 434 -7.95 12.41 -10.26
CA PRO A 434 -7.12 13.48 -9.74
C PRO A 434 -6.11 13.96 -10.79
N LEU A 435 -5.91 15.27 -10.87
CA LEU A 435 -4.90 15.85 -11.78
C LEU A 435 -3.49 15.31 -11.48
N VAL A 436 -3.15 15.15 -10.20
CA VAL A 436 -1.84 14.69 -9.76
C VAL A 436 -1.48 13.30 -10.29
N VAL A 437 -2.46 12.42 -10.45
CA VAL A 437 -2.25 11.10 -11.07
C VAL A 437 -1.76 11.24 -12.50
N LYS A 438 -2.37 12.14 -13.28
CA LYS A 438 -1.95 12.39 -14.67
C LYS A 438 -0.56 13.05 -14.77
N GLU A 439 -0.29 13.98 -13.87
CA GLU A 439 1.04 14.61 -13.75
C GLU A 439 2.10 13.54 -13.46
N GLN A 440 1.84 12.66 -12.48
CA GLN A 440 2.76 11.60 -12.08
C GLN A 440 3.01 10.59 -13.22
N ILE A 441 1.96 10.17 -13.93
CA ILE A 441 2.10 9.27 -15.08
C ILE A 441 3.05 9.87 -16.13
N ILE A 442 2.85 11.13 -16.51
CA ILE A 442 3.68 11.80 -17.52
C ILE A 442 5.11 11.94 -17.03
N GLN A 443 5.29 12.38 -15.79
CA GLN A 443 6.63 12.58 -15.21
C GLN A 443 7.39 11.26 -15.13
N SER A 444 6.81 10.25 -14.50
CA SER A 444 7.46 8.96 -14.27
C SER A 444 7.75 8.22 -15.59
N ALA A 445 6.82 8.22 -16.55
CA ALA A 445 7.06 7.62 -17.87
C ALA A 445 8.21 8.31 -18.61
N THR A 446 8.29 9.66 -18.52
CA THR A 446 9.37 10.44 -19.13
C THR A 446 10.72 10.17 -18.48
N GLU A 447 10.75 10.04 -17.16
CA GLU A 447 11.97 9.74 -16.40
C GLU A 447 12.54 8.37 -16.80
N VAL A 448 11.72 7.33 -16.83
CA VAL A 448 12.17 5.98 -17.20
C VAL A 448 12.57 5.91 -18.66
N ALA A 449 11.80 6.49 -19.58
CA ALA A 449 12.20 6.55 -20.98
C ALA A 449 13.54 7.29 -21.15
N SER A 450 13.74 8.42 -20.42
CA SER A 450 15.00 9.16 -20.42
C SER A 450 16.17 8.39 -19.82
N MET A 451 15.93 7.55 -18.84
CA MET A 451 16.97 6.67 -18.26
C MET A 451 17.35 5.58 -19.25
N LEU A 452 16.39 4.90 -19.84
CA LEU A 452 16.62 3.81 -20.79
C LEU A 452 17.34 4.29 -22.07
N LEU A 453 17.01 5.49 -22.56
CA LEU A 453 17.68 6.10 -23.72
C LEU A 453 19.14 6.48 -23.48
N ARG A 454 19.61 6.48 -22.24
CA ARG A 454 21.00 6.76 -21.85
C ARG A 454 21.84 5.51 -21.60
N ILE A 455 21.23 4.35 -21.70
CA ILE A 455 21.89 3.07 -21.49
C ILE A 455 22.53 2.65 -22.82
N ASP A 456 23.86 2.51 -22.84
CA ASP A 456 24.59 2.06 -24.01
C ASP A 456 24.67 0.55 -24.11
N ASP A 457 24.68 -0.17 -22.97
CA ASP A 457 24.78 -1.62 -22.93
C ASP A 457 24.07 -2.20 -21.69
N VAL A 458 23.55 -3.42 -21.81
CA VAL A 458 22.84 -4.12 -20.74
C VAL A 458 23.45 -5.50 -20.50
N ILE A 459 24.02 -5.69 -19.32
CA ILE A 459 24.54 -6.98 -18.89
C ILE A 459 23.47 -7.70 -18.05
N ALA A 460 22.83 -8.70 -18.65
CA ALA A 460 21.89 -9.57 -17.93
C ALA A 460 22.63 -10.81 -17.39
N SER A 461 22.76 -10.93 -16.06
CA SER A 461 23.19 -12.20 -15.46
C SER A 461 22.00 -13.06 -15.18
N SER A 462 21.92 -14.25 -15.80
CA SER A 462 21.01 -15.28 -15.32
C SER A 462 21.44 -15.70 -13.91
N LYS A 463 20.52 -15.76 -12.94
CA LYS A 463 20.79 -16.45 -11.68
C LYS A 463 21.13 -17.89 -12.05
N SER A 464 22.42 -18.26 -11.98
CA SER A 464 22.77 -19.68 -12.02
C SER A 464 22.08 -20.31 -10.83
N GLY A 465 21.20 -21.27 -11.08
CA GLY A 465 20.62 -22.09 -10.03
C GLY A 465 21.78 -22.62 -9.17
N GLY A 466 21.72 -22.39 -7.86
CA GLY A 466 22.70 -22.94 -6.94
C GLY A 466 22.86 -24.44 -7.21
N PRO A 467 24.02 -25.03 -6.90
CA PRO A 467 24.22 -26.46 -7.11
C PRO A 467 23.07 -27.23 -6.45
N PRO A 468 22.57 -28.31 -7.09
CA PRO A 468 21.50 -29.13 -6.52
C PRO A 468 21.92 -29.60 -5.12
N PRO A 469 20.98 -29.62 -4.15
CA PRO A 469 21.29 -30.15 -2.82
C PRO A 469 21.83 -31.58 -2.99
N GLY A 470 23.05 -31.81 -2.45
CA GLY A 470 23.66 -33.12 -2.47
C GLY A 470 22.71 -34.15 -1.85
N PRO A 471 22.77 -35.41 -2.28
CA PRO A 471 21.89 -36.45 -1.77
C PRO A 471 22.04 -36.55 -0.23
N PRO A 472 20.97 -36.82 0.52
CA PRO A 472 21.05 -36.95 1.96
C PRO A 472 21.99 -38.11 2.31
N GLY A 473 23.07 -37.80 3.05
CA GLY A 473 24.05 -38.75 3.50
C GLY A 473 23.40 -39.88 4.28
N GLY A 474 23.47 -41.08 3.71
CA GLY A 474 23.04 -42.28 4.37
C GLY A 474 23.90 -42.55 5.63
N MET A 475 23.23 -42.74 6.72
CA MET A 475 23.78 -43.39 7.92
C MET A 475 24.24 -44.80 7.58
N GLY A 476 25.44 -45.16 8.01
CA GLY A 476 25.72 -46.57 8.16
C GLY A 476 27.17 -46.93 8.07
N GLY A 477 27.70 -47.46 9.13
CA GLY A 477 28.70 -48.55 9.07
C GLY A 477 30.00 -48.30 9.79
N MET A 478 30.00 -48.78 11.00
CA MET A 478 31.14 -49.21 11.81
C MET A 478 32.15 -50.10 11.03
N GLY A 479 33.45 -49.90 11.31
CA GLY A 479 34.35 -51.08 11.42
C GLY A 479 35.61 -51.00 10.57
N GLY A 480 36.74 -51.12 11.19
CA GLY A 480 37.88 -51.80 10.60
C GLY A 480 39.24 -51.09 10.69
N MET A 481 39.90 -51.39 11.73
CA MET A 481 41.35 -51.42 12.00
C MET A 481 42.24 -51.72 10.78
N GLY A 482 43.44 -51.06 10.72
CA GLY A 482 44.67 -51.74 10.37
C GLY A 482 45.44 -51.20 9.18
N GLY A 483 46.67 -50.84 9.41
CA GLY A 483 47.71 -51.05 8.42
C GLY A 483 48.59 -49.89 8.00
N MET A 484 49.57 -49.65 8.75
CA MET A 484 51.00 -49.33 8.48
C MET A 484 51.45 -49.31 7.00
N GLY A 485 52.27 -48.31 6.65
CA GLY A 485 53.46 -48.58 5.81
C GLY A 485 53.59 -47.70 4.57
N GLY A 486 54.73 -47.01 4.51
CA GLY A 486 55.51 -46.89 3.28
C GLY A 486 55.64 -45.53 2.61
N MET A 487 56.58 -44.80 3.03
CA MET A 487 57.73 -44.17 2.33
C MET A 487 57.72 -44.12 0.79
N GLY A 488 58.11 -42.94 0.29
CA GLY A 488 58.94 -42.87 -0.91
C GLY A 488 58.51 -41.91 -1.98
N GLY A 489 59.29 -40.88 -2.16
CA GLY A 489 60.00 -40.57 -3.38
C GLY A 489 59.39 -39.50 -4.28
N MET A 490 59.98 -38.38 -4.20
CA MET A 490 60.70 -37.52 -5.18
C MET A 490 60.27 -37.55 -6.66
N ASP A 491 60.32 -36.32 -7.16
CA ASP A 491 60.78 -35.83 -8.45
C ASP A 491 59.74 -35.59 -9.58
N MET A 492 59.69 -34.46 -9.93
CA MET A 492 59.87 -33.48 -11.02
C MET A 492 58.70 -32.53 -11.16
#